data_774f682960e6e76111ac9c22706aabf8
#
_entry.id   774f682960e6e76111ac9c22706aabf8
#
_cell.length_a   1.000
_cell.length_b   1.000
_cell.length_c   1.000
_cell.angle_alpha   90.00
_cell.angle_beta   90.00
_cell.angle_gamma   90.00
#
_symmetry.space_group_name_H-M   'P 1'
#
loop_
_entity.id
_entity.type
_entity.pdbx_description
1 polymer ?
#
loop_
_entity_poly.entity_id
_entity_poly.type
_entity_poly.pdbx_seq_one_letter_code
_entity_poly.pdbx_strand_id
1 'polypeptide(L)'
;MKKVVKVMLPVLFAATSFAQSTTVWHRIVGVITAQQIPNIVAGIASAIPWTTSGGNATVNFTQGIVTFVVEGLVLVGGNNSGTPGPVTSVRGTLVCNPGAADQVTRNTALVPLSSQGNAAFSGNFLGGAPPATCTNPLFLIRLDAGAWLATGAVREFF
;
A
#
# COMPACT_ATOMS: atom_id res chain seq x y z
N MET A 1 -37.88 -37.58 -45.62
CA MET A 1 -37.22 -36.30 -45.32
C MET A 1 -36.63 -36.36 -43.90
N LYS A 2 -35.30 -36.51 -43.77
CA LYS A 2 -34.62 -36.59 -42.45
C LYS A 2 -34.23 -35.18 -42.02
N LYS A 3 -34.84 -34.70 -40.89
CA LYS A 3 -34.46 -33.43 -40.29
C LYS A 3 -33.17 -33.60 -39.48
N VAL A 4 -32.10 -32.94 -39.91
CA VAL A 4 -30.83 -32.85 -39.16
C VAL A 4 -30.98 -31.71 -38.13
N VAL A 5 -31.00 -32.06 -36.86
CA VAL A 5 -30.96 -31.08 -35.75
C VAL A 5 -29.50 -30.75 -35.47
N LYS A 6 -29.07 -29.52 -35.78
CA LYS A 6 -27.77 -28.99 -35.39
C LYS A 6 -27.82 -28.57 -33.93
N VAL A 7 -27.16 -29.34 -33.07
CA VAL A 7 -26.93 -28.96 -31.67
C VAL A 7 -25.71 -28.03 -31.63
N MET A 8 -25.96 -26.75 -31.35
CA MET A 8 -24.91 -25.77 -31.06
C MET A 8 -24.49 -25.92 -29.60
N LEU A 9 -23.28 -26.45 -29.35
CA LEU A 9 -22.68 -26.42 -28.02
C LEU A 9 -22.18 -24.99 -27.72
N PRO A 10 -22.56 -24.37 -26.59
CA PRO A 10 -21.95 -23.13 -26.19
C PRO A 10 -20.52 -23.39 -25.71
N VAL A 11 -19.55 -22.71 -26.32
CA VAL A 11 -18.16 -22.67 -25.83
C VAL A 11 -18.11 -21.72 -24.65
N LEU A 12 -18.00 -22.28 -23.44
CA LEU A 12 -17.70 -21.48 -22.24
C LEU A 12 -16.23 -21.04 -22.29
N PHE A 13 -16.00 -19.75 -22.53
CA PHE A 13 -14.69 -19.15 -22.27
C PHE A 13 -14.52 -18.99 -20.76
N ALA A 14 -13.72 -19.86 -20.15
CA ALA A 14 -13.24 -19.64 -18.79
C ALA A 14 -12.25 -18.47 -18.82
N ALA A 15 -12.64 -17.33 -18.27
CA ALA A 15 -11.73 -16.22 -18.03
C ALA A 15 -10.71 -16.67 -16.96
N THR A 16 -9.47 -16.95 -17.37
CA THR A 16 -8.37 -17.20 -16.45
C THR A 16 -8.00 -15.86 -15.82
N SER A 17 -8.45 -15.63 -14.59
CA SER A 17 -7.95 -14.54 -13.76
C SER A 17 -6.49 -14.85 -13.43
N PHE A 18 -5.55 -14.13 -14.02
CA PHE A 18 -4.16 -14.18 -13.57
C PHE A 18 -4.10 -13.58 -12.15
N ALA A 19 -3.76 -14.39 -11.17
CA ALA A 19 -3.50 -13.91 -9.84
C ALA A 19 -2.25 -13.01 -9.90
N GLN A 20 -2.41 -11.75 -9.50
CA GLN A 20 -1.32 -10.80 -9.41
C GLN A 20 -0.28 -11.33 -8.41
N SER A 21 0.94 -11.62 -8.89
CA SER A 21 1.99 -12.18 -8.04
C SER A 21 2.77 -11.11 -7.29
N THR A 22 2.99 -9.96 -7.91
CA THR A 22 3.80 -8.88 -7.34
C THR A 22 3.24 -7.51 -7.74
N THR A 23 3.28 -6.56 -6.81
CA THR A 23 3.05 -5.13 -7.09
C THR A 23 4.25 -4.33 -6.62
N VAL A 24 4.67 -3.41 -7.46
CA VAL A 24 5.74 -2.45 -7.17
C VAL A 24 5.17 -1.04 -7.18
N TRP A 25 5.51 -0.26 -6.16
CA TRP A 25 5.34 1.20 -6.12
C TRP A 25 6.72 1.82 -6.27
N HIS A 26 6.92 2.53 -7.36
CA HIS A 26 8.22 3.12 -7.70
C HIS A 26 8.54 4.40 -6.92
N ARG A 27 7.56 4.95 -6.22
CA ARG A 27 7.73 6.13 -5.37
C ARG A 27 6.92 6.02 -4.09
N ILE A 28 7.46 6.59 -3.03
CA ILE A 28 6.73 6.91 -1.81
C ILE A 28 6.60 8.43 -1.74
N VAL A 29 5.37 8.91 -1.59
CA VAL A 29 5.04 10.35 -1.60
C VAL A 29 4.40 10.71 -0.28
N GLY A 30 4.90 11.76 0.35
CA GLY A 30 4.38 12.29 1.61
C GLY A 30 2.96 12.85 1.47
N VAL A 31 2.21 12.86 2.55
CA VAL A 31 0.84 13.37 2.57
C VAL A 31 0.84 14.89 2.55
N ILE A 32 0.06 15.46 1.63
CA ILE A 32 -0.27 16.89 1.62
C ILE A 32 -1.72 17.01 2.08
N THR A 33 -1.95 17.72 3.18
CA THR A 33 -3.29 17.99 3.70
C THR A 33 -3.50 19.49 3.86
N ALA A 34 -4.74 19.92 3.70
CA ALA A 34 -5.13 21.24 4.18
C ALA A 34 -5.05 21.25 5.72
N GLN A 35 -4.69 22.40 6.29
CA GLN A 35 -4.53 22.53 7.73
C GLN A 35 -5.81 22.04 8.45
N GLN A 36 -5.67 21.10 9.39
CA GLN A 36 -6.73 20.50 10.20
C GLN A 36 -7.79 19.66 9.45
N ILE A 37 -7.63 19.43 8.15
CA ILE A 37 -8.49 18.53 7.39
C ILE A 37 -7.71 17.27 7.07
N PRO A 38 -7.95 16.12 7.75
CA PRO A 38 -7.24 14.88 7.45
C PRO A 38 -7.66 14.35 6.07
N ASN A 39 -6.69 13.86 5.31
CA ASN A 39 -6.96 13.08 4.11
C ASN A 39 -7.26 11.63 4.54
N ILE A 40 -8.47 11.15 4.27
CA ILE A 40 -8.90 9.80 4.65
C ILE A 40 -8.76 8.89 3.44
N VAL A 41 -7.92 7.85 3.57
CA VAL A 41 -7.71 6.84 2.55
C VAL A 41 -8.08 5.48 3.14
N ALA A 42 -9.02 4.78 2.54
CA ALA A 42 -9.49 3.47 2.99
C ALA A 42 -9.88 3.44 4.49
N GLY A 43 -10.50 4.50 5.00
CA GLY A 43 -10.89 4.66 6.40
C GLY A 43 -9.75 5.05 7.35
N ILE A 44 -8.53 5.25 6.83
CA ILE A 44 -7.36 5.63 7.61
C ILE A 44 -7.11 7.13 7.43
N ALA A 45 -7.15 7.89 8.51
CA ALA A 45 -6.87 9.32 8.49
C ALA A 45 -5.37 9.58 8.30
N SER A 46 -5.02 10.66 7.59
CA SER A 46 -3.65 11.14 7.50
C SER A 46 -3.21 11.83 8.79
N ALA A 47 -1.89 11.91 8.96
CA ALA A 47 -1.27 12.87 9.86
C ALA A 47 -1.31 14.30 9.27
N ILE A 48 -0.67 15.25 9.95
CA ILE A 48 -0.33 16.57 9.42
C ILE A 48 0.57 16.42 8.19
N PRO A 49 0.81 17.48 7.39
CA PRO A 49 1.60 17.38 6.17
C PRO A 49 3.02 16.83 6.37
N TRP A 50 3.38 15.87 5.52
CA TRP A 50 4.70 15.25 5.43
C TRP A 50 5.19 15.29 3.99
N THR A 51 6.50 15.32 3.81
CA THR A 51 7.15 15.14 2.51
C THR A 51 8.13 13.99 2.54
N THR A 52 8.54 13.50 1.37
CA THR A 52 9.61 12.52 1.18
C THR A 52 10.54 13.01 0.08
N SER A 53 11.80 12.62 0.13
CA SER A 53 12.75 12.78 -0.99
C SER A 53 12.69 11.60 -1.97
N GLY A 54 12.22 10.43 -1.52
CA GLY A 54 12.11 9.23 -2.33
C GLY A 54 11.59 8.03 -1.57
N GLY A 55 11.72 6.87 -2.22
CA GLY A 55 11.35 5.59 -1.67
C GLY A 55 10.59 4.74 -2.66
N ASN A 56 10.47 3.45 -2.34
CA ASN A 56 9.73 2.47 -3.11
C ASN A 56 9.13 1.40 -2.18
N ALA A 57 8.22 0.61 -2.71
CA ALA A 57 7.72 -0.56 -2.02
C ALA A 57 7.42 -1.69 -3.02
N THR A 58 7.57 -2.92 -2.57
CA THR A 58 7.24 -4.12 -3.34
C THR A 58 6.51 -5.10 -2.44
N VAL A 59 5.43 -5.68 -2.95
CA VAL A 59 4.67 -6.75 -2.28
C VAL A 59 4.57 -7.94 -3.20
N ASN A 60 5.06 -9.09 -2.73
CA ASN A 60 4.83 -10.39 -3.36
C ASN A 60 3.64 -11.06 -2.66
N PHE A 61 2.51 -11.15 -3.35
CA PHE A 61 1.27 -11.69 -2.78
C PHE A 61 1.32 -13.20 -2.57
N THR A 62 2.04 -13.91 -3.41
CA THR A 62 2.17 -15.38 -3.32
C THR A 62 2.99 -15.79 -2.10
N GLN A 63 4.08 -15.06 -1.83
CA GLN A 63 5.00 -15.35 -0.73
C GLN A 63 4.66 -14.60 0.55
N GLY A 64 3.82 -13.55 0.47
CA GLY A 64 3.52 -12.66 1.60
C GLY A 64 4.70 -11.77 2.00
N ILE A 65 5.71 -11.64 1.12
CA ILE A 65 6.90 -10.84 1.37
C ILE A 65 6.64 -9.40 0.95
N VAL A 66 7.06 -8.48 1.81
CA VAL A 66 7.01 -7.04 1.56
C VAL A 66 8.38 -6.42 1.81
N THR A 67 8.79 -5.54 0.91
CA THR A 67 9.94 -4.67 1.11
C THR A 67 9.51 -3.23 0.91
N PHE A 68 10.06 -2.32 1.69
CA PHE A 68 9.95 -0.90 1.41
C PHE A 68 11.20 -0.14 1.86
N VAL A 69 11.44 0.96 1.19
CA VAL A 69 12.38 2.02 1.60
C VAL A 69 11.63 3.34 1.52
N VAL A 70 11.77 4.18 2.52
CA VAL A 70 11.34 5.58 2.50
C VAL A 70 12.53 6.46 2.88
N GLU A 71 12.68 7.56 2.15
CA GLU A 71 13.79 8.49 2.29
C GLU A 71 13.27 9.90 2.51
N GLY A 72 13.87 10.61 3.48
CA GLY A 72 13.55 11.99 3.77
C GLY A 72 12.09 12.20 4.18
N LEU A 73 11.50 11.25 4.91
CA LEU A 73 10.14 11.39 5.46
C LEU A 73 10.17 12.37 6.63
N VAL A 74 9.81 13.60 6.37
CA VAL A 74 9.89 14.71 7.33
C VAL A 74 8.62 15.57 7.32
N LEU A 75 8.40 16.27 8.41
CA LEU A 75 7.30 17.21 8.57
C LEU A 75 7.43 18.40 7.62
N VAL A 76 6.30 18.90 7.15
CA VAL A 76 6.19 20.14 6.37
C VAL A 76 5.47 21.18 7.20
N GLY A 77 6.18 22.27 7.49
CA GLY A 77 5.66 23.39 8.29
C GLY A 77 5.82 23.20 9.80
N GLY A 78 5.65 24.30 10.52
CA GLY A 78 5.85 24.37 11.98
C GLY A 78 7.31 24.30 12.42
N ASN A 79 7.51 24.23 13.75
CA ASN A 79 8.84 24.31 14.37
C ASN A 79 9.73 23.08 14.08
N ASN A 80 9.14 21.94 13.72
CA ASN A 80 9.85 20.70 13.40
C ASN A 80 9.96 20.45 11.89
N SER A 81 9.68 21.44 11.04
CA SER A 81 9.79 21.30 9.59
C SER A 81 11.17 20.82 9.15
N GLY A 82 11.21 19.90 8.22
CA GLY A 82 12.46 19.29 7.73
C GLY A 82 13.02 18.18 8.64
N THR A 83 12.32 17.81 9.70
CA THR A 83 12.67 16.68 10.58
C THR A 83 11.47 15.75 10.78
N PRO A 84 11.66 14.50 11.25
CA PRO A 84 10.56 13.64 11.66
C PRO A 84 9.84 14.10 12.96
N GLY A 85 10.34 15.13 13.64
CA GLY A 85 9.82 15.57 14.93
C GLY A 85 9.90 14.45 15.98
N PRO A 86 8.81 14.18 16.72
CA PRO A 86 8.80 13.15 17.74
C PRO A 86 8.62 11.72 17.19
N VAL A 87 8.50 11.56 15.88
CA VAL A 87 8.27 10.24 15.26
C VAL A 87 9.59 9.48 15.14
N THR A 88 9.71 8.37 15.85
CA THR A 88 10.92 7.54 15.91
C THR A 88 10.78 6.20 15.21
N SER A 89 9.56 5.83 14.78
CA SER A 89 9.30 4.56 14.09
C SER A 89 8.09 4.66 13.17
N VAL A 90 8.10 3.84 12.12
CA VAL A 90 7.03 3.73 11.14
C VAL A 90 6.81 2.27 10.76
N ARG A 91 5.69 1.99 10.10
CA ARG A 91 5.39 0.69 9.48
C ARG A 91 4.87 0.85 8.06
N GLY A 92 5.09 -0.16 7.25
CA GLY A 92 4.40 -0.34 5.99
C GLY A 92 3.01 -0.94 6.21
N THR A 93 2.03 -0.50 5.45
CA THR A 93 0.66 -1.02 5.50
C THR A 93 0.17 -1.23 4.06
N LEU A 94 -0.20 -2.46 3.75
CA LEU A 94 -0.92 -2.80 2.52
C LEU A 94 -2.43 -2.75 2.81
N VAL A 95 -3.18 -2.06 1.97
CA VAL A 95 -4.65 -2.11 1.97
C VAL A 95 -5.11 -2.72 0.65
N CYS A 96 -5.76 -3.87 0.73
CA CYS A 96 -6.42 -4.55 -0.39
C CYS A 96 -7.88 -4.15 -0.45
N ASN A 97 -8.43 -4.01 -1.65
CA ASN A 97 -9.85 -3.70 -1.90
C ASN A 97 -10.32 -2.44 -1.15
N PRO A 98 -9.60 -1.29 -1.28
CA PRO A 98 -9.88 -0.10 -0.48
C PRO A 98 -11.31 0.41 -0.70
N GLY A 99 -12.05 0.60 0.39
CA GLY A 99 -13.43 1.08 0.38
C GLY A 99 -14.50 0.01 0.08
N ALA A 100 -14.11 -1.23 -0.21
CA ALA A 100 -15.04 -2.34 -0.41
C ALA A 100 -15.36 -3.06 0.91
N ALA A 101 -16.45 -3.84 0.92
CA ALA A 101 -16.87 -4.60 2.12
C ALA A 101 -15.85 -5.68 2.53
N ASP A 102 -15.04 -6.16 1.59
CA ASP A 102 -13.98 -7.15 1.77
C ASP A 102 -12.58 -6.50 1.88
N GLN A 103 -12.52 -5.23 2.26
CA GLN A 103 -11.24 -4.54 2.50
C GLN A 103 -10.40 -5.29 3.54
N VAL A 104 -9.15 -5.57 3.19
CA VAL A 104 -8.18 -6.21 4.08
C VAL A 104 -6.97 -5.30 4.26
N THR A 105 -6.53 -5.16 5.51
CA THR A 105 -5.32 -4.41 5.86
C THR A 105 -4.26 -5.36 6.42
N ARG A 106 -3.01 -5.23 5.95
CA ARG A 106 -1.84 -5.97 6.45
C ARG A 106 -0.74 -4.99 6.82
N ASN A 107 -0.16 -5.16 7.99
CA ASN A 107 0.89 -4.29 8.52
C ASN A 107 2.22 -5.03 8.59
N THR A 108 3.32 -4.33 8.37
CA THR A 108 4.66 -4.81 8.76
C THR A 108 4.89 -4.60 10.25
N ALA A 109 5.96 -5.19 10.78
CA ALA A 109 6.52 -4.72 12.04
C ALA A 109 6.92 -3.24 11.95
N LEU A 110 7.01 -2.58 13.10
CA LEU A 110 7.59 -1.24 13.21
C LEU A 110 9.08 -1.30 12.91
N VAL A 111 9.57 -0.30 12.20
CA VAL A 111 11.00 -0.08 11.96
C VAL A 111 11.40 1.31 12.43
N PRO A 112 12.64 1.49 12.88
CA PRO A 112 13.15 2.80 13.26
C PRO A 112 13.08 3.79 12.09
N LEU A 113 12.71 5.02 12.38
CA LEU A 113 12.83 6.16 11.49
C LEU A 113 14.02 7.00 11.93
N SER A 114 15.00 7.19 11.06
CA SER A 114 16.19 7.99 11.39
C SER A 114 15.86 9.48 11.56
N SER A 115 16.75 10.24 12.13
CA SER A 115 16.61 11.71 12.24
C SER A 115 16.53 12.42 10.89
N GLN A 116 16.98 11.78 9.81
CA GLN A 116 16.85 12.25 8.42
C GLN A 116 15.57 11.78 7.74
N GLY A 117 14.70 11.03 8.43
CA GLY A 117 13.45 10.51 7.87
C GLY A 117 13.62 9.27 7.00
N ASN A 118 14.67 8.47 7.22
CA ASN A 118 14.90 7.24 6.46
C ASN A 118 14.45 6.02 7.25
N ALA A 119 13.75 5.10 6.58
CA ALA A 119 13.38 3.81 7.12
C ALA A 119 13.36 2.76 6.01
N ALA A 120 13.63 1.50 6.37
CA ALA A 120 13.56 0.37 5.46
C ALA A 120 13.03 -0.87 6.18
N PHE A 121 12.33 -1.73 5.44
CA PHE A 121 11.83 -3.01 5.91
C PHE A 121 11.96 -4.06 4.81
N SER A 122 12.24 -5.29 5.22
CA SER A 122 12.14 -6.48 4.36
C SER A 122 11.71 -7.66 5.22
N GLY A 123 10.62 -8.30 4.86
CA GLY A 123 10.08 -9.43 5.63
C GLY A 123 8.61 -9.72 5.32
N ASN A 124 7.93 -10.37 6.23
CA ASN A 124 6.53 -10.72 6.08
C ASN A 124 5.61 -9.73 6.79
N PHE A 125 4.37 -9.66 6.33
CA PHE A 125 3.33 -8.95 7.06
C PHE A 125 3.00 -9.65 8.39
N LEU A 126 2.64 -8.87 9.37
CA LEU A 126 2.03 -9.37 10.61
C LEU A 126 0.63 -9.91 10.30
N GLY A 127 0.29 -11.06 10.89
CA GLY A 127 -1.01 -11.70 10.66
C GLY A 127 -1.12 -12.47 9.32
N GLY A 128 0.01 -12.76 8.67
CA GLY A 128 0.09 -13.63 7.50
C GLY A 128 0.06 -12.89 6.16
N ALA A 129 0.10 -13.67 5.07
CA ALA A 129 0.10 -13.16 3.71
C ALA A 129 -1.17 -12.34 3.40
N PRO A 130 -1.09 -11.37 2.48
CA PRO A 130 -2.27 -10.70 1.95
C PRO A 130 -3.13 -11.70 1.15
N PRO A 131 -4.43 -11.37 0.90
CA PRO A 131 -5.27 -12.23 0.08
C PRO A 131 -4.70 -12.34 -1.34
N ALA A 132 -4.89 -13.51 -1.97
CA ALA A 132 -4.43 -13.76 -3.34
C ALA A 132 -5.09 -12.82 -4.38
N THR A 133 -6.29 -12.36 -4.07
CA THR A 133 -7.00 -11.33 -4.84
C THR A 133 -6.96 -10.01 -4.07
N CYS A 134 -6.18 -9.06 -4.56
CA CYS A 134 -6.01 -7.74 -3.96
C CYS A 134 -6.24 -6.69 -5.04
N THR A 135 -7.49 -6.24 -5.16
CA THR A 135 -7.86 -5.23 -6.17
C THR A 135 -7.45 -3.84 -5.68
N ASN A 136 -6.88 -3.05 -6.57
CA ASN A 136 -6.43 -1.68 -6.27
C ASN A 136 -5.59 -1.55 -4.99
N PRO A 137 -4.54 -2.38 -4.80
CA PRO A 137 -3.75 -2.32 -3.58
C PRO A 137 -3.15 -0.93 -3.36
N LEU A 138 -3.24 -0.46 -2.11
CA LEU A 138 -2.58 0.76 -1.66
C LEU A 138 -1.46 0.39 -0.69
N PHE A 139 -0.32 1.05 -0.80
CA PHE A 139 0.76 0.92 0.16
C PHE A 139 0.93 2.25 0.92
N LEU A 140 0.86 2.19 2.24
CA LEU A 140 0.95 3.36 3.12
C LEU A 140 2.13 3.20 4.07
N ILE A 141 2.81 4.29 4.37
CA ILE A 141 3.71 4.41 5.53
C ILE A 141 2.91 5.06 6.65
N ARG A 142 2.90 4.42 7.83
CA ARG A 142 2.03 4.79 8.94
C ARG A 142 2.76 4.88 10.26
N LEU A 143 2.18 5.68 11.17
CA LEU A 143 2.47 5.61 12.59
C LEU A 143 1.90 4.32 13.21
N ASP A 144 2.44 3.90 14.35
CA ASP A 144 1.85 2.79 15.11
C ASP A 144 0.40 3.08 15.50
N ALA A 145 0.12 4.29 15.95
CA ALA A 145 -1.22 4.75 16.34
C ALA A 145 -2.22 4.94 15.19
N GLY A 146 -1.81 4.68 13.94
CA GLY A 146 -2.75 4.53 12.85
C GLY A 146 -2.74 5.58 11.75
N ALA A 147 -2.34 6.82 11.97
CA ALA A 147 -2.32 7.84 10.92
C ALA A 147 -1.29 7.53 9.82
N TRP A 148 -1.65 7.77 8.54
CA TRP A 148 -0.70 7.62 7.45
C TRP A 148 0.07 8.92 7.16
N LEU A 149 1.33 8.76 6.79
CA LEU A 149 2.33 9.81 6.57
C LEU A 149 2.69 9.94 5.10
N ALA A 150 2.73 8.80 4.39
CA ALA A 150 3.09 8.73 2.99
C ALA A 150 2.39 7.54 2.31
N THR A 151 2.28 7.60 1.00
CA THR A 151 1.66 6.56 0.17
C THR A 151 2.54 6.16 -1.00
N GLY A 152 2.43 4.91 -1.42
CA GLY A 152 3.00 4.43 -2.67
C GLY A 152 2.32 5.06 -3.88
N ALA A 153 3.11 5.51 -4.82
CA ALA A 153 2.70 6.08 -6.10
C ALA A 153 3.44 5.39 -7.25
N VAL A 154 2.97 5.62 -8.49
CA VAL A 154 3.51 5.00 -9.71
C VAL A 154 3.57 3.48 -9.55
N ARG A 155 2.40 2.86 -9.55
CA ARG A 155 2.20 1.43 -9.31
C ARG A 155 2.32 0.62 -10.60
N GLU A 156 3.00 -0.52 -10.49
CA GLU A 156 3.14 -1.51 -11.56
C GLU A 156 2.82 -2.91 -11.02
N PHE A 157 2.23 -3.76 -11.88
CA PHE A 157 1.78 -5.12 -11.56
C PHE A 157 2.57 -6.13 -12.40
N PHE A 158 3.00 -7.25 -11.78
CA PHE A 158 3.72 -8.35 -12.42
C PHE A 158 3.10 -9.70 -12.10
#